data_d1d16794e7cb3f2d8ce80b5b9a4f6e60
#
_entry.id   d1d16794e7cb3f2d8ce80b5b9a4f6e60
#
_cell.length_a   1.000
_cell.length_b   1.000
_cell.length_c   1.000
_cell.angle_alpha   90.00
_cell.angle_beta   90.00
_cell.angle_gamma   90.00
#
_symmetry.space_group_name_H-M   'P 1'
#
loop_
_entity.id
_entity.type
_entity.pdbx_description
1 polymer ?
#
loop_
_entity_poly.entity_id
_entity_poly.type
_entity_poly.pdbx_seq_one_letter_code
_entity_poly.pdbx_strand_id
1 'polypeptide(L)'
;MENYRKIKPFNWLLFIGILLVGANLRAPITSIGVALPDIKADLAMSNSAVSVITVVPLLAFAVISLFAARTSNQFGLEKTIFLALCLIFIGIIVRSMTEISWLYIGTVLIGIGIGFGNVLAPAVIKAKFPLHIGIMTGYYTVVMNVFGGLSSYGTAPLLKSFHYNVAISLIGIVTLVTIIIWSFQLKGKQEMATALPRKSVNMWKSPISWQITILMGGQSLIFYSLINWMPAYLSQSGMSISEAGVYLSVLQISIIPFTFITPIFATKMKSQFTLTFVTGLLFIAGVIIMLCVPQLAIISTILIGVAGGIAFGLVNTFFSLRTEHSQTAAKLSGMAQSIGYLFAAMGPLLFGVLHDMTGTWIASLSILLFTAVIITLFGSQAGRNRTIEQSLQK
;
A
#
# COMPACT_ATOMS: atom_id res chain seq x y z
N MET A 1 0.84 -13.24 -43.83
CA MET A 1 1.77 -14.10 -43.07
C MET A 1 1.79 -13.59 -41.64
N GLU A 2 1.08 -14.30 -40.78
CA GLU A 2 0.92 -13.95 -39.37
C GLU A 2 2.26 -14.08 -38.63
N ASN A 3 2.74 -12.97 -38.11
CA ASN A 3 3.86 -12.98 -37.17
C ASN A 3 3.39 -13.66 -35.88
N TYR A 4 3.59 -14.95 -35.76
CA TYR A 4 3.54 -15.68 -34.48
C TYR A 4 4.54 -15.01 -33.52
N ARG A 5 4.05 -14.12 -32.63
CA ARG A 5 4.83 -13.67 -31.48
C ARG A 5 5.15 -14.92 -30.66
N LYS A 6 6.40 -15.42 -30.77
CA LYS A 6 6.91 -16.47 -29.88
C LYS A 6 6.56 -16.13 -28.46
N ILE A 7 5.67 -16.89 -27.86
CA ILE A 7 5.31 -16.76 -26.45
C ILE A 7 6.62 -16.99 -25.70
N LYS A 8 7.18 -15.91 -25.13
CA LYS A 8 8.38 -16.04 -24.29
C LYS A 8 8.02 -16.95 -23.11
N PRO A 9 8.87 -17.92 -22.74
CA PRO A 9 8.61 -18.79 -21.60
C PRO A 9 8.38 -17.94 -20.34
N PHE A 10 7.50 -18.41 -19.46
CA PHE A 10 7.18 -17.74 -18.21
C PHE A 10 8.45 -17.57 -17.36
N ASN A 11 8.78 -16.35 -17.00
CA ASN A 11 10.00 -16.04 -16.25
C ASN A 11 9.77 -16.21 -14.73
N TRP A 12 9.95 -17.44 -14.25
CA TRP A 12 9.78 -17.80 -12.85
C TRP A 12 10.67 -16.99 -11.90
N LEU A 13 11.90 -16.68 -12.31
CA LEU A 13 12.82 -15.92 -11.48
C LEU A 13 12.33 -14.47 -11.28
N LEU A 14 11.81 -13.85 -12.35
CA LEU A 14 11.20 -12.53 -12.25
C LEU A 14 9.90 -12.57 -11.43
N PHE A 15 9.10 -13.61 -11.58
CA PHE A 15 7.88 -13.81 -10.79
C PHE A 15 8.20 -13.84 -9.29
N ILE A 16 9.12 -14.72 -8.88
CA ILE A 16 9.58 -14.81 -7.48
C ILE A 16 10.16 -13.47 -7.01
N GLY A 17 10.95 -12.81 -7.88
CA GLY A 17 11.51 -11.50 -7.58
C GLY A 17 10.44 -10.45 -7.26
N ILE A 18 9.36 -10.38 -8.05
CA ILE A 18 8.23 -9.45 -7.82
C ILE A 18 7.52 -9.77 -6.50
N LEU A 19 7.30 -11.05 -6.19
CA LEU A 19 6.69 -11.46 -4.93
C LEU A 19 7.54 -11.04 -3.72
N LEU A 20 8.84 -11.26 -3.80
CA LEU A 20 9.78 -10.87 -2.75
C LEU A 20 9.94 -9.35 -2.63
N VAL A 21 9.86 -8.61 -3.74
CA VAL A 21 9.73 -7.14 -3.68
C VAL A 21 8.50 -6.80 -2.85
N GLY A 22 7.32 -7.38 -3.14
CA GLY A 22 6.11 -7.18 -2.35
C GLY A 22 6.31 -7.44 -0.85
N ALA A 23 6.97 -8.54 -0.48
CA ALA A 23 7.31 -8.85 0.91
C ALA A 23 8.06 -7.70 1.60
N ASN A 24 9.04 -7.10 0.92
CA ASN A 24 9.86 -6.01 1.45
C ASN A 24 9.13 -4.67 1.57
N LEU A 25 8.00 -4.49 0.88
CA LEU A 25 7.25 -3.23 0.94
C LEU A 25 6.40 -3.09 2.22
N ARG A 26 6.19 -4.16 2.96
CA ARG A 26 5.36 -4.12 4.17
C ARG A 26 6.10 -4.61 5.42
N ALA A 27 6.87 -5.67 5.31
CA ALA A 27 7.52 -6.31 6.44
C ALA A 27 8.39 -5.37 7.31
N PRO A 28 9.23 -4.45 6.75
CA PRO A 28 10.04 -3.56 7.58
C PRO A 28 9.24 -2.51 8.37
N ILE A 29 8.00 -2.20 7.92
CA ILE A 29 7.11 -1.26 8.61
C ILE A 29 6.35 -1.95 9.72
N THR A 30 5.88 -3.17 9.47
CA THR A 30 5.04 -3.89 10.44
C THR A 30 5.87 -4.50 11.57
N SER A 31 7.12 -4.91 11.30
CA SER A 31 8.04 -5.41 12.33
C SER A 31 8.36 -4.37 13.40
N ILE A 32 8.64 -3.12 12.98
CA ILE A 32 8.96 -2.07 13.95
C ILE A 32 7.75 -1.70 14.80
N GLY A 33 6.53 -1.78 14.26
CA GLY A 33 5.31 -1.49 15.01
C GLY A 33 5.17 -2.32 16.28
N VAL A 34 5.60 -3.57 16.25
CA VAL A 34 5.59 -4.47 17.40
C VAL A 34 6.68 -4.11 18.41
N ALA A 35 7.82 -3.59 17.95
CA ALA A 35 8.97 -3.23 18.79
C ALA A 35 8.86 -1.80 19.39
N LEU A 36 7.86 -1.00 19.01
CA LEU A 36 7.75 0.39 19.49
C LEU A 36 7.73 0.55 21.01
N PRO A 37 7.04 -0.29 21.81
CA PRO A 37 7.08 -0.18 23.26
C PRO A 37 8.49 -0.37 23.83
N ASP A 38 9.25 -1.36 23.32
CA ASP A 38 10.61 -1.64 23.77
C ASP A 38 11.57 -0.52 23.36
N ILE A 39 11.46 -0.02 22.11
CA ILE A 39 12.22 1.13 21.61
C ILE A 39 11.95 2.38 22.45
N LYS A 40 10.67 2.63 22.79
CA LYS A 40 10.28 3.75 23.63
C LYS A 40 10.91 3.68 25.02
N ALA A 41 10.91 2.50 25.62
CA ALA A 41 11.46 2.28 26.97
C ALA A 41 12.99 2.44 26.95
N ASP A 42 13.68 1.83 25.99
CA ASP A 42 15.12 1.81 25.91
C ASP A 42 15.73 3.19 25.59
N LEU A 43 15.12 3.90 24.64
CA LEU A 43 15.57 5.24 24.21
C LEU A 43 14.93 6.40 24.96
N ALA A 44 14.15 6.12 26.03
CA ALA A 44 13.42 7.11 26.83
C ALA A 44 12.61 8.12 25.96
N MET A 45 11.97 7.64 24.90
CA MET A 45 11.24 8.49 23.95
C MET A 45 9.86 8.91 24.46
N SER A 46 9.44 10.11 24.09
CA SER A 46 8.05 10.53 24.28
C SER A 46 7.09 9.80 23.34
N ASN A 47 5.80 9.76 23.66
CA ASN A 47 4.77 9.20 22.76
C ASN A 47 4.76 9.88 21.39
N SER A 48 4.95 11.19 21.36
CA SER A 48 5.02 11.96 20.12
C SER A 48 6.21 11.54 19.26
N ALA A 49 7.40 11.37 19.85
CA ALA A 49 8.59 10.95 19.13
C ALA A 49 8.43 9.54 18.54
N VAL A 50 7.84 8.60 19.30
CA VAL A 50 7.54 7.24 18.79
C VAL A 50 6.53 7.28 17.64
N SER A 51 5.50 8.13 17.72
CA SER A 51 4.51 8.28 16.66
C SER A 51 5.11 8.77 15.34
N VAL A 52 6.15 9.61 15.39
CA VAL A 52 6.88 10.06 14.18
C VAL A 52 7.46 8.88 13.41
N ILE A 53 7.91 7.81 14.08
CA ILE A 53 8.46 6.61 13.42
C ILE A 53 7.45 5.96 12.47
N THR A 54 6.17 6.00 12.80
CA THR A 54 5.08 5.42 11.99
C THR A 54 4.60 6.35 10.88
N VAL A 55 4.72 7.65 11.06
CA VAL A 55 4.28 8.68 10.10
C VAL A 55 5.34 8.94 9.02
N VAL A 56 6.62 8.94 9.39
CA VAL A 56 7.74 9.23 8.48
C VAL A 56 7.71 8.37 7.20
N PRO A 57 7.46 7.05 7.24
CA PRO A 57 7.37 6.26 6.01
C PRO A 57 6.24 6.72 5.07
N LEU A 58 5.09 7.11 5.60
CA LEU A 58 3.95 7.58 4.78
C LEU A 58 4.30 8.88 4.06
N LEU A 59 4.97 9.80 4.76
CA LEU A 59 5.45 11.04 4.16
C LEU A 59 6.55 10.77 3.11
N ALA A 60 7.47 9.85 3.41
CA ALA A 60 8.47 9.42 2.44
C ALA A 60 7.81 8.82 1.18
N PHE A 61 6.78 7.97 1.34
CA PHE A 61 6.01 7.43 0.20
C PHE A 61 5.38 8.56 -0.62
N ALA A 62 4.74 9.53 0.04
CA ALA A 62 4.10 10.63 -0.64
C ALA A 62 5.10 11.43 -1.49
N VAL A 63 6.25 11.78 -0.94
CA VAL A 63 7.28 12.56 -1.62
C VAL A 63 7.92 11.75 -2.75
N ILE A 64 8.39 10.54 -2.46
CA ILE A 64 9.16 9.72 -3.42
C ILE A 64 8.29 9.24 -4.58
N SER A 65 7.01 9.00 -4.34
CA SER A 65 6.09 8.58 -5.39
C SER A 65 6.03 9.53 -6.58
N LEU A 66 6.24 10.84 -6.36
CA LEU A 66 6.29 11.84 -7.45
C LEU A 66 7.52 11.68 -8.36
N PHE A 67 8.63 11.22 -7.79
CA PHE A 67 9.90 11.10 -8.50
C PHE A 67 10.13 9.71 -9.09
N ALA A 68 9.45 8.69 -8.59
CA ALA A 68 9.70 7.30 -8.95
C ALA A 68 9.60 7.03 -10.46
N ALA A 69 8.57 7.56 -11.13
CA ALA A 69 8.41 7.41 -12.57
C ALA A 69 9.53 8.09 -13.37
N ARG A 70 9.99 9.28 -12.93
CA ARG A 70 11.09 9.99 -13.58
C ARG A 70 12.41 9.24 -13.42
N THR A 71 12.69 8.76 -12.21
CA THR A 71 13.89 7.98 -11.90
C THR A 71 13.94 6.69 -12.70
N SER A 72 12.80 5.98 -12.79
CA SER A 72 12.72 4.73 -13.57
C SER A 72 12.88 4.95 -15.08
N ASN A 73 12.48 6.10 -15.60
CA ASN A 73 12.71 6.47 -17.00
C ASN A 73 14.18 6.73 -17.29
N GLN A 74 14.95 7.23 -16.32
CA GLN A 74 16.38 7.50 -16.48
C GLN A 74 17.25 6.25 -16.31
N PHE A 75 16.97 5.46 -15.28
CA PHE A 75 17.80 4.32 -14.89
C PHE A 75 17.23 2.96 -15.33
N GLY A 76 15.96 2.91 -15.75
CA GLY A 76 15.21 1.68 -16.03
C GLY A 76 14.49 1.14 -14.79
N LEU A 77 13.40 0.38 -15.02
CA LEU A 77 12.54 -0.15 -13.96
C LEU A 77 13.31 -1.11 -13.03
N GLU A 78 14.06 -2.04 -13.61
CA GLU A 78 14.78 -3.09 -12.88
C GLU A 78 15.89 -2.52 -12.00
N LYS A 79 16.67 -1.58 -12.53
CA LYS A 79 17.75 -0.92 -11.76
C LYS A 79 17.19 -0.06 -10.64
N THR A 80 16.10 0.67 -10.89
CA THR A 80 15.48 1.53 -9.87
C THR A 80 14.94 0.68 -8.71
N ILE A 81 14.31 -0.46 -8.98
CA ILE A 81 13.86 -1.39 -7.93
C ILE A 81 15.05 -1.99 -7.19
N PHE A 82 16.13 -2.34 -7.88
CA PHE A 82 17.36 -2.83 -7.24
C PHE A 82 17.92 -1.81 -6.24
N LEU A 83 18.06 -0.55 -6.66
CA LEU A 83 18.52 0.53 -5.79
C LEU A 83 17.56 0.77 -4.61
N ALA A 84 16.25 0.67 -4.86
CA ALA A 84 15.24 0.76 -3.81
C ALA A 84 15.38 -0.35 -2.75
N LEU A 85 15.63 -1.60 -3.17
CA LEU A 85 15.92 -2.71 -2.26
C LEU A 85 17.21 -2.50 -1.46
N CYS A 86 18.26 -1.98 -2.09
CA CYS A 86 19.50 -1.61 -1.41
C CYS A 86 19.25 -0.52 -0.35
N LEU A 87 18.42 0.50 -0.66
CA LEU A 87 18.03 1.52 0.31
C LEU A 87 17.25 0.93 1.49
N ILE A 88 16.32 0.00 1.23
CA ILE A 88 15.59 -0.71 2.30
C ILE A 88 16.58 -1.47 3.19
N PHE A 89 17.51 -2.20 2.59
CA PHE A 89 18.49 -3.00 3.33
C PHE A 89 19.41 -2.14 4.21
N ILE A 90 20.00 -1.09 3.62
CA ILE A 90 20.82 -0.12 4.35
C ILE A 90 19.99 0.54 5.46
N GLY A 91 18.77 0.93 5.14
CA GLY A 91 17.86 1.52 6.11
C GLY A 91 17.54 0.59 7.28
N ILE A 92 17.38 -0.72 7.05
CA ILE A 92 17.16 -1.69 8.12
C ILE A 92 18.40 -1.76 9.03
N ILE A 93 19.60 -1.82 8.47
CA ILE A 93 20.85 -1.85 9.25
C ILE A 93 21.01 -0.56 10.05
N VAL A 94 20.87 0.60 9.42
CA VAL A 94 20.99 1.91 10.06
C VAL A 94 19.96 2.08 11.17
N ARG A 95 18.70 1.67 10.94
CA ARG A 95 17.63 1.74 11.92
C ARG A 95 17.87 0.85 13.14
N SER A 96 18.66 -0.19 12.99
CA SER A 96 18.99 -1.13 14.07
C SER A 96 20.14 -0.64 14.96
N MET A 97 20.71 0.53 14.71
CA MET A 97 21.66 1.18 15.61
C MET A 97 20.96 1.75 16.84
N THR A 98 21.68 1.90 17.96
CA THR A 98 21.11 2.18 19.29
C THR A 98 20.73 3.65 19.54
N GLU A 99 20.99 4.57 18.61
CA GLU A 99 20.72 6.00 18.79
C GLU A 99 19.45 6.44 18.05
N ILE A 100 18.72 7.36 18.65
CA ILE A 100 17.46 7.92 18.11
C ILE A 100 17.66 8.48 16.68
N SER A 101 18.78 9.15 16.42
CA SER A 101 19.09 9.73 15.11
C SER A 101 19.14 8.66 14.02
N TRP A 102 19.79 7.54 14.27
CA TRP A 102 19.92 6.43 13.32
C TRP A 102 18.58 5.71 13.13
N LEU A 103 17.76 5.62 14.19
CA LEU A 103 16.41 5.08 14.10
C LEU A 103 15.55 5.87 13.09
N TYR A 104 15.59 7.20 13.14
CA TYR A 104 14.87 8.06 12.18
C TYR A 104 15.48 8.00 10.77
N ILE A 105 16.79 8.13 10.65
CA ILE A 105 17.48 8.07 9.35
C ILE A 105 17.19 6.75 8.65
N GLY A 106 17.34 5.62 9.36
CA GLY A 106 17.03 4.30 8.81
C GLY A 106 15.56 4.17 8.39
N THR A 107 14.64 4.72 9.18
CA THR A 107 13.20 4.72 8.86
C THR A 107 12.90 5.54 7.61
N VAL A 108 13.57 6.70 7.41
CA VAL A 108 13.45 7.50 6.18
C VAL A 108 13.98 6.71 4.98
N LEU A 109 15.16 6.09 5.09
CA LEU A 109 15.76 5.29 4.00
C LEU A 109 14.84 4.14 3.58
N ILE A 110 14.29 3.42 4.56
CA ILE A 110 13.30 2.36 4.31
C ILE A 110 12.07 2.95 3.60
N GLY A 111 11.54 4.08 4.08
CA GLY A 111 10.40 4.75 3.47
C GLY A 111 10.65 5.14 2.02
N ILE A 112 11.83 5.69 1.70
CA ILE A 112 12.23 6.04 0.34
C ILE A 112 12.24 4.78 -0.54
N GLY A 113 12.89 3.71 -0.11
CA GLY A 113 12.97 2.46 -0.86
C GLY A 113 11.59 1.84 -1.12
N ILE A 114 10.75 1.79 -0.09
CA ILE A 114 9.37 1.27 -0.21
C ILE A 114 8.53 2.14 -1.14
N GLY A 115 8.70 3.48 -1.09
CA GLY A 115 8.01 4.40 -2.00
C GLY A 115 8.30 4.10 -3.47
N PHE A 116 9.57 3.88 -3.83
CA PHE A 116 9.94 3.42 -5.18
C PHE A 116 9.30 2.08 -5.53
N GLY A 117 9.40 1.09 -4.65
CA GLY A 117 8.86 -0.24 -4.87
C GLY A 117 7.36 -0.26 -5.11
N ASN A 118 6.59 0.44 -4.28
CA ASN A 118 5.13 0.54 -4.40
C ASN A 118 4.69 1.16 -5.73
N VAL A 119 5.39 2.21 -6.20
CA VAL A 119 5.05 2.89 -7.46
C VAL A 119 5.42 2.03 -8.66
N LEU A 120 6.57 1.36 -8.62
CA LEU A 120 7.14 0.70 -9.78
C LEU A 120 6.69 -0.77 -9.94
N ALA A 121 6.28 -1.46 -8.88
CA ALA A 121 5.84 -2.84 -8.97
C ALA A 121 4.67 -3.05 -9.97
N PRO A 122 3.59 -2.26 -9.96
CA PRO A 122 2.53 -2.37 -10.97
C PRO A 122 3.02 -2.09 -12.39
N ALA A 123 3.99 -1.18 -12.55
CA ALA A 123 4.58 -0.87 -13.86
C ALA A 123 5.42 -2.04 -14.40
N VAL A 124 6.18 -2.72 -13.53
CA VAL A 124 6.92 -3.95 -13.89
C VAL A 124 5.96 -5.08 -14.24
N ILE A 125 4.91 -5.30 -13.45
CA ILE A 125 3.89 -6.31 -13.75
C ILE A 125 3.30 -6.04 -15.13
N LYS A 126 2.91 -4.79 -15.42
CA LYS A 126 2.38 -4.41 -16.73
C LYS A 126 3.39 -4.63 -17.87
N ALA A 127 4.65 -4.28 -17.66
CA ALA A 127 5.70 -4.39 -18.68
C ALA A 127 6.07 -5.85 -19.01
N LYS A 128 6.16 -6.70 -17.98
CA LYS A 128 6.72 -8.05 -18.09
C LYS A 128 5.68 -9.17 -18.16
N PHE A 129 4.48 -8.93 -17.60
CA PHE A 129 3.39 -9.90 -17.56
C PHE A 129 2.06 -9.33 -18.08
N PRO A 130 2.02 -8.73 -19.28
CA PRO A 130 0.83 -8.02 -19.79
C PRO A 130 -0.40 -8.93 -19.95
N LEU A 131 -0.21 -10.24 -20.17
CA LEU A 131 -1.29 -11.22 -20.27
C LEU A 131 -1.76 -11.76 -18.90
N HIS A 132 -1.02 -11.50 -17.82
CA HIS A 132 -1.27 -12.07 -16.49
C HIS A 132 -1.38 -11.00 -15.42
N ILE A 133 -1.75 -9.76 -15.77
CA ILE A 133 -1.78 -8.62 -14.84
C ILE A 133 -2.58 -8.93 -13.57
N GLY A 134 -3.79 -9.50 -13.70
CA GLY A 134 -4.66 -9.75 -12.56
C GLY A 134 -4.08 -10.75 -11.58
N ILE A 135 -3.60 -11.90 -12.06
CA ILE A 135 -3.05 -12.94 -11.20
C ILE A 135 -1.71 -12.50 -10.57
N MET A 136 -0.88 -11.79 -11.32
CA MET A 136 0.40 -11.24 -10.83
C MET A 136 0.18 -10.19 -9.75
N THR A 137 -0.77 -9.27 -9.96
CA THR A 137 -1.14 -8.27 -8.96
C THR A 137 -1.74 -8.93 -7.72
N GLY A 138 -2.59 -9.96 -7.90
CA GLY A 138 -3.14 -10.73 -6.80
C GLY A 138 -2.07 -11.38 -5.93
N TYR A 139 -1.16 -12.13 -6.52
CA TYR A 139 -0.04 -12.74 -5.77
C TYR A 139 0.84 -11.70 -5.09
N TYR A 140 1.20 -10.63 -5.80
CA TYR A 140 2.00 -9.55 -5.26
C TYR A 140 1.37 -8.92 -4.00
N THR A 141 0.08 -8.59 -4.06
CA THR A 141 -0.64 -7.95 -2.95
C THR A 141 -0.84 -8.90 -1.76
N VAL A 142 -1.10 -10.18 -2.02
CA VAL A 142 -1.20 -11.19 -0.96
C VAL A 142 0.12 -11.38 -0.26
N VAL A 143 1.22 -11.60 -1.01
CA VAL A 143 2.56 -11.79 -0.42
C VAL A 143 2.94 -10.57 0.41
N MET A 144 2.66 -9.37 -0.07
CA MET A 144 2.88 -8.13 0.68
C MET A 144 2.15 -8.14 2.03
N ASN A 145 0.87 -8.51 2.07
CA ASN A 145 0.10 -8.56 3.32
C ASN A 145 0.51 -9.72 4.23
N VAL A 146 0.76 -10.91 3.67
CA VAL A 146 1.20 -12.09 4.41
C VAL A 146 2.55 -11.83 5.09
N PHE A 147 3.52 -11.28 4.36
CA PHE A 147 4.84 -10.96 4.93
C PHE A 147 4.76 -9.81 5.93
N GLY A 148 3.82 -8.87 5.75
CA GLY A 148 3.52 -7.88 6.78
C GLY A 148 3.04 -8.52 8.09
N GLY A 149 2.13 -9.47 8.01
CA GLY A 149 1.65 -10.23 9.17
C GLY A 149 2.72 -11.15 9.78
N LEU A 150 3.43 -11.90 8.95
CA LEU A 150 4.50 -12.80 9.40
C LEU A 150 5.64 -12.04 10.09
N SER A 151 5.98 -10.84 9.60
CA SER A 151 7.03 -10.05 10.25
C SER A 151 6.61 -9.54 11.62
N SER A 152 5.36 -9.10 11.79
CA SER A 152 4.83 -8.73 13.10
C SER A 152 4.78 -9.93 14.04
N TYR A 153 4.24 -11.06 13.57
CA TYR A 153 4.14 -12.29 14.36
C TYR A 153 5.53 -12.83 14.76
N GLY A 154 6.49 -12.81 13.82
CA GLY A 154 7.86 -13.30 14.07
C GLY A 154 8.68 -12.37 14.97
N THR A 155 8.44 -11.04 14.92
CA THR A 155 9.15 -10.08 15.76
C THR A 155 8.78 -10.23 17.23
N ALA A 156 7.52 -10.49 17.56
CA ALA A 156 7.04 -10.57 18.95
C ALA A 156 7.80 -11.61 19.83
N PRO A 157 8.02 -12.87 19.42
CA PRO A 157 8.81 -13.82 20.20
C PRO A 157 10.30 -13.47 20.23
N LEU A 158 10.84 -12.82 19.18
CA LEU A 158 12.24 -12.41 19.15
C LEU A 158 12.55 -11.33 20.21
N LEU A 159 11.60 -10.42 20.48
CA LEU A 159 11.73 -9.40 21.53
C LEU A 159 11.82 -9.98 22.94
N LYS A 160 11.35 -11.21 23.15
CA LYS A 160 11.51 -11.91 24.45
C LYS A 160 12.91 -12.44 24.68
N SER A 161 13.67 -12.72 23.61
CA SER A 161 14.97 -13.39 23.67
C SER A 161 16.12 -12.50 23.24
N PHE A 162 15.85 -11.46 22.46
CA PHE A 162 16.84 -10.56 21.88
C PHE A 162 16.43 -9.10 22.09
N HIS A 163 17.44 -8.22 22.13
CA HIS A 163 17.20 -6.79 22.11
C HIS A 163 16.47 -6.39 20.80
N TYR A 164 15.65 -5.32 20.84
CA TYR A 164 14.83 -4.92 19.68
C TYR A 164 15.66 -4.68 18.40
N ASN A 165 16.89 -4.19 18.51
CA ASN A 165 17.79 -3.97 17.36
C ASN A 165 17.98 -5.25 16.54
N VAL A 166 18.24 -6.38 17.23
CA VAL A 166 18.41 -7.68 16.59
C VAL A 166 17.07 -8.13 16.00
N ALA A 167 15.99 -8.04 16.78
CA ALA A 167 14.68 -8.49 16.34
C ALA A 167 14.21 -7.80 15.06
N ILE A 168 14.39 -6.47 14.94
CA ILE A 168 13.99 -5.72 13.74
C ILE A 168 14.98 -5.85 12.59
N SER A 169 16.26 -6.17 12.85
CA SER A 169 17.29 -6.35 11.82
C SER A 169 17.14 -7.65 11.04
N LEU A 170 16.57 -8.69 11.64
CA LEU A 170 16.42 -10.02 11.01
C LEU A 170 15.55 -9.97 9.75
N ILE A 171 14.65 -9.00 9.61
CA ILE A 171 13.90 -8.80 8.39
C ILE A 171 14.83 -8.45 7.21
N GLY A 172 16.01 -7.94 7.46
CA GLY A 172 17.07 -7.68 6.48
C GLY A 172 17.49 -8.94 5.71
N ILE A 173 17.34 -10.13 6.28
CA ILE A 173 17.62 -11.39 5.59
C ILE A 173 16.69 -11.53 4.37
N VAL A 174 15.40 -11.25 4.52
CA VAL A 174 14.44 -11.29 3.42
C VAL A 174 14.81 -10.26 2.34
N THR A 175 15.25 -9.07 2.76
CA THR A 175 15.68 -8.03 1.83
C THR A 175 16.95 -8.45 1.08
N LEU A 176 17.93 -9.01 1.77
CA LEU A 176 19.17 -9.48 1.16
C LEU A 176 18.92 -10.59 0.13
N VAL A 177 18.10 -11.59 0.47
CA VAL A 177 17.67 -12.64 -0.47
C VAL A 177 16.98 -12.04 -1.68
N THR A 178 16.13 -11.02 -1.47
CA THR A 178 15.45 -10.32 -2.56
C THR A 178 16.44 -9.59 -3.46
N ILE A 179 17.43 -8.90 -2.91
CA ILE A 179 18.49 -8.21 -3.67
C ILE A 179 19.25 -9.23 -4.55
N ILE A 180 19.63 -10.36 -3.97
CA ILE A 180 20.35 -11.42 -4.72
C ILE A 180 19.49 -11.93 -5.89
N ILE A 181 18.22 -12.28 -5.64
CA ILE A 181 17.31 -12.78 -6.69
C ILE A 181 17.04 -11.70 -7.72
N TRP A 182 16.83 -10.44 -7.30
CA TRP A 182 16.56 -9.35 -8.21
C TRP A 182 17.77 -8.95 -9.06
N SER A 183 19.00 -9.15 -8.58
CA SER A 183 20.24 -8.82 -9.30
C SER A 183 20.34 -9.55 -10.66
N PHE A 184 19.75 -10.74 -10.78
CA PHE A 184 19.72 -11.48 -12.04
C PHE A 184 18.87 -10.77 -13.11
N GLN A 185 17.94 -9.89 -12.72
CA GLN A 185 17.13 -9.11 -13.67
C GLN A 185 17.92 -7.95 -14.30
N LEU A 186 19.05 -7.54 -13.70
CA LEU A 186 19.91 -6.47 -14.21
C LEU A 186 20.70 -6.89 -15.46
N LYS A 187 20.90 -8.21 -15.68
CA LYS A 187 21.65 -8.76 -16.80
C LYS A 187 20.85 -8.80 -18.12
N GLY A 188 19.53 -8.61 -18.06
CA GLY A 188 18.67 -8.54 -19.24
C GLY A 188 19.00 -7.30 -20.09
N LYS A 189 18.94 -7.39 -21.42
CA LYS A 189 18.91 -6.19 -22.26
C LYS A 189 17.77 -5.33 -21.74
N GLN A 190 18.15 -4.20 -21.13
CA GLN A 190 17.16 -3.16 -20.85
C GLN A 190 16.54 -2.82 -22.20
N GLU A 191 15.29 -3.18 -22.39
CA GLU A 191 14.46 -2.48 -23.33
C GLU A 191 14.33 -1.06 -22.76
N MET A 192 15.41 -0.26 -22.90
CA MET A 192 15.25 1.17 -22.93
C MET A 192 14.15 1.36 -23.94
N ALA A 193 13.00 1.81 -23.47
CA ALA A 193 11.92 2.11 -24.37
C ALA A 193 12.51 3.04 -25.44
N THR A 194 12.84 2.47 -26.58
CA THR A 194 13.02 3.22 -27.83
C THR A 194 11.64 3.76 -28.17
N ALA A 195 11.12 4.57 -27.30
CA ALA A 195 9.90 5.30 -27.47
C ALA A 195 10.27 6.50 -28.33
N LEU A 196 9.80 6.46 -29.58
CA LEU A 196 9.41 7.69 -30.26
C LEU A 196 8.86 8.69 -29.23
N PRO A 197 9.15 10.00 -29.34
CA PRO A 197 8.68 11.00 -28.41
C PRO A 197 7.15 11.05 -28.45
N ARG A 198 6.51 10.17 -27.69
CA ARG A 198 5.06 10.17 -27.54
C ARG A 198 4.70 11.34 -26.64
N LYS A 199 3.66 12.09 -27.03
CA LYS A 199 3.11 13.20 -26.25
C LYS A 199 3.09 12.82 -24.77
N SER A 200 3.80 13.59 -23.96
CA SER A 200 3.87 13.38 -22.51
C SER A 200 2.45 13.52 -21.94
N VAL A 201 1.91 12.40 -21.46
CA VAL A 201 0.57 12.38 -20.84
C VAL A 201 0.67 13.09 -19.50
N ASN A 202 -0.13 14.16 -19.33
CA ASN A 202 -0.20 14.90 -18.08
C ASN A 202 -1.27 14.28 -17.17
N MET A 203 -0.82 13.55 -16.15
CA MET A 203 -1.71 12.88 -15.20
C MET A 203 -2.65 13.83 -14.45
N TRP A 204 -2.18 15.05 -14.15
CA TRP A 204 -2.95 16.05 -13.40
C TRP A 204 -4.17 16.57 -14.14
N LYS A 205 -4.17 16.49 -15.48
CA LYS A 205 -5.30 16.90 -16.34
C LYS A 205 -6.30 15.78 -16.58
N SER A 206 -6.00 14.55 -16.19
CA SER A 206 -6.86 13.40 -16.43
C SER A 206 -7.88 13.21 -15.32
N PRO A 207 -9.20 13.24 -15.59
CA PRO A 207 -10.22 12.90 -14.59
C PRO A 207 -10.05 11.48 -14.02
N ILE A 208 -9.63 10.51 -14.86
CA ILE A 208 -9.40 9.12 -14.45
C ILE A 208 -8.29 9.05 -13.40
N SER A 209 -7.22 9.83 -13.57
CA SER A 209 -6.13 9.88 -12.58
C SER A 209 -6.64 10.34 -11.22
N TRP A 210 -7.48 11.37 -11.17
CA TRP A 210 -8.07 11.86 -9.94
C TRP A 210 -9.07 10.87 -9.31
N GLN A 211 -9.88 10.18 -10.13
CA GLN A 211 -10.80 9.15 -9.66
C GLN A 211 -10.06 7.99 -8.99
N ILE A 212 -8.94 7.54 -9.57
CA ILE A 212 -8.08 6.51 -8.98
C ILE A 212 -7.39 7.05 -7.72
N THR A 213 -6.96 8.31 -7.73
CA THR A 213 -6.35 8.97 -6.56
C THR A 213 -7.34 9.07 -5.40
N ILE A 214 -8.59 9.42 -5.65
CA ILE A 214 -9.66 9.45 -4.64
C ILE A 214 -9.90 8.04 -4.06
N LEU A 215 -9.97 7.03 -4.90
CA LEU A 215 -10.13 5.65 -4.45
C LEU A 215 -8.93 5.21 -3.59
N MET A 216 -7.69 5.51 -4.03
CA MET A 216 -6.46 5.18 -3.32
C MET A 216 -6.38 5.89 -1.98
N GLY A 217 -6.56 7.22 -1.99
CA GLY A 217 -6.45 8.05 -0.80
C GLY A 217 -7.56 7.76 0.21
N GLY A 218 -8.80 7.65 -0.26
CA GLY A 218 -9.95 7.41 0.59
C GLY A 218 -9.90 6.06 1.30
N GLN A 219 -9.61 4.96 0.58
CA GLN A 219 -9.48 3.65 1.21
C GLN A 219 -8.30 3.61 2.20
N SER A 220 -7.20 4.30 1.89
CA SER A 220 -6.06 4.37 2.79
C SER A 220 -6.37 5.21 4.03
N LEU A 221 -7.08 6.34 3.89
CA LEU A 221 -7.52 7.16 5.02
C LEU A 221 -8.39 6.32 5.98
N ILE A 222 -9.41 5.61 5.46
CA ILE A 222 -10.27 4.75 6.27
C ILE A 222 -9.43 3.69 7.00
N PHE A 223 -8.56 3.00 6.27
CA PHE A 223 -7.73 1.93 6.82
C PHE A 223 -6.80 2.40 7.94
N TYR A 224 -6.01 3.47 7.70
CA TYR A 224 -5.05 3.95 8.69
C TYR A 224 -5.73 4.62 9.87
N SER A 225 -6.88 5.28 9.68
CA SER A 225 -7.66 5.82 10.81
C SER A 225 -8.17 4.70 11.73
N LEU A 226 -8.72 3.63 11.16
CA LEU A 226 -9.24 2.51 11.94
C LEU A 226 -8.12 1.70 12.62
N ILE A 227 -7.00 1.45 11.94
CA ILE A 227 -5.87 0.76 12.60
C ILE A 227 -5.40 1.51 13.85
N ASN A 228 -5.37 2.84 13.81
CA ASN A 228 -4.90 3.64 14.93
C ASN A 228 -5.95 3.81 16.03
N TRP A 229 -7.21 4.00 15.68
CA TRP A 229 -8.23 4.47 16.63
C TRP A 229 -9.35 3.48 16.93
N MET A 230 -9.53 2.40 16.16
CA MET A 230 -10.58 1.40 16.43
C MET A 230 -10.45 0.80 17.84
N PRO A 231 -9.25 0.45 18.36
CA PRO A 231 -9.16 -0.08 19.72
C PRO A 231 -9.66 0.92 20.78
N ALA A 232 -9.32 2.20 20.64
CA ALA A 232 -9.78 3.25 21.56
C ALA A 232 -11.29 3.46 21.48
N TYR A 233 -11.84 3.49 20.25
CA TYR A 233 -13.28 3.61 20.02
C TYR A 233 -14.06 2.45 20.65
N LEU A 234 -13.62 1.22 20.44
CA LEU A 234 -14.29 0.03 20.99
C LEU A 234 -14.16 -0.06 22.50
N SER A 235 -13.00 0.32 23.05
CA SER A 235 -12.80 0.38 24.49
C SER A 235 -13.72 1.40 25.17
N GLN A 236 -13.90 2.58 24.57
CA GLN A 236 -14.84 3.59 25.07
C GLN A 236 -16.31 3.14 24.91
N SER A 237 -16.59 2.22 23.99
CA SER A 237 -17.91 1.58 23.81
C SER A 237 -18.15 0.41 24.77
N GLY A 238 -17.27 0.19 25.77
CA GLY A 238 -17.42 -0.82 26.83
C GLY A 238 -16.76 -2.16 26.57
N MET A 239 -15.98 -2.31 25.48
CA MET A 239 -15.24 -3.54 25.19
C MET A 239 -13.88 -3.55 25.89
N SER A 240 -13.38 -4.73 26.24
CA SER A 240 -12.01 -4.87 26.76
C SER A 240 -10.97 -4.59 25.67
N ILE A 241 -9.76 -4.18 26.06
CA ILE A 241 -8.63 -3.96 25.14
C ILE A 241 -8.32 -5.24 24.34
N SER A 242 -8.45 -6.41 24.98
CA SER A 242 -8.22 -7.70 24.32
C SER A 242 -9.23 -7.95 23.19
N GLU A 243 -10.52 -7.71 23.44
CA GLU A 243 -11.58 -7.81 22.44
C GLU A 243 -11.36 -6.83 21.29
N ALA A 244 -11.01 -5.57 21.58
CA ALA A 244 -10.70 -4.59 20.56
C ALA A 244 -9.53 -5.02 19.66
N GLY A 245 -8.52 -5.69 20.21
CA GLY A 245 -7.43 -6.31 19.44
C GLY A 245 -7.90 -7.42 18.51
N VAL A 246 -8.88 -8.23 18.93
CA VAL A 246 -9.50 -9.27 18.06
C VAL A 246 -10.21 -8.62 16.87
N TYR A 247 -10.96 -7.54 17.07
CA TYR A 247 -11.64 -6.82 15.99
C TYR A 247 -10.66 -6.25 14.97
N LEU A 248 -9.53 -5.71 15.43
CA LEU A 248 -8.47 -5.23 14.53
C LEU A 248 -7.87 -6.39 13.70
N SER A 249 -7.72 -7.57 14.31
CA SER A 249 -7.27 -8.77 13.59
C SER A 249 -8.30 -9.24 12.55
N VAL A 250 -9.58 -9.22 12.89
CA VAL A 250 -10.68 -9.53 11.96
C VAL A 250 -10.69 -8.57 10.78
N LEU A 251 -10.47 -7.26 11.01
CA LEU A 251 -10.33 -6.28 9.92
C LEU A 251 -9.23 -6.71 8.94
N GLN A 252 -8.05 -7.02 9.45
CA GLN A 252 -6.90 -7.38 8.62
C GLN A 252 -7.07 -8.71 7.89
N ILE A 253 -7.62 -9.73 8.58
CA ILE A 253 -7.89 -11.04 7.96
C ILE A 253 -8.93 -10.90 6.84
N SER A 254 -9.97 -10.08 7.04
CA SER A 254 -11.00 -9.85 6.03
C SER A 254 -10.48 -9.16 4.76
N ILE A 255 -9.37 -8.42 4.83
CA ILE A 255 -8.74 -7.77 3.67
C ILE A 255 -8.07 -8.80 2.75
N ILE A 256 -7.38 -9.80 3.31
CA ILE A 256 -6.44 -10.67 2.59
C ILE A 256 -7.08 -11.41 1.40
N PRO A 257 -8.20 -12.14 1.55
CA PRO A 257 -8.79 -12.87 0.44
C PRO A 257 -9.18 -11.97 -0.73
N PHE A 258 -9.70 -10.78 -0.41
CA PHE A 258 -10.20 -9.85 -1.43
C PHE A 258 -9.08 -9.09 -2.14
N THR A 259 -7.93 -8.87 -1.50
CA THR A 259 -6.76 -8.34 -2.21
C THR A 259 -6.23 -9.30 -3.27
N PHE A 260 -6.43 -10.62 -3.09
CA PHE A 260 -6.06 -11.64 -4.08
C PHE A 260 -7.10 -11.81 -5.17
N ILE A 261 -8.33 -12.01 -4.78
CA ILE A 261 -9.42 -12.37 -5.69
C ILE A 261 -9.77 -11.21 -6.62
N THR A 262 -9.80 -9.99 -6.10
CA THR A 262 -10.24 -8.80 -6.85
C THR A 262 -9.44 -8.51 -8.10
N PRO A 263 -8.09 -8.49 -8.13
CA PRO A 263 -7.33 -8.27 -9.36
C PRO A 263 -7.63 -9.31 -10.44
N ILE A 264 -7.83 -10.57 -10.04
CA ILE A 264 -8.12 -11.68 -10.97
C ILE A 264 -9.49 -11.48 -11.63
N PHE A 265 -10.51 -11.15 -10.84
CA PHE A 265 -11.86 -10.90 -11.37
C PHE A 265 -11.92 -9.60 -12.15
N ALA A 266 -11.30 -8.52 -11.65
CA ALA A 266 -11.31 -7.22 -12.29
C ALA A 266 -10.73 -7.25 -13.72
N THR A 267 -9.67 -8.03 -13.96
CA THR A 267 -9.09 -8.17 -15.31
C THR A 267 -9.96 -8.94 -16.30
N LYS A 268 -10.92 -9.75 -15.82
CA LYS A 268 -11.88 -10.48 -16.66
C LYS A 268 -13.15 -9.69 -16.97
N MET A 269 -13.43 -8.64 -16.19
CA MET A 269 -14.63 -7.80 -16.35
C MET A 269 -14.42 -6.76 -17.45
N LYS A 270 -15.46 -6.52 -18.28
CA LYS A 270 -15.46 -5.41 -19.26
C LYS A 270 -15.41 -4.04 -18.59
N SER A 271 -16.07 -3.89 -17.45
CA SER A 271 -16.07 -2.66 -16.65
C SER A 271 -16.07 -3.03 -15.19
N GLN A 272 -15.28 -2.34 -14.40
CA GLN A 272 -15.17 -2.54 -12.95
C GLN A 272 -16.01 -1.53 -12.16
N PHE A 273 -16.84 -0.70 -12.86
CA PHE A 273 -17.65 0.33 -12.22
C PHE A 273 -18.55 -0.24 -11.11
N THR A 274 -19.32 -1.29 -11.40
CA THR A 274 -20.23 -1.92 -10.43
C THR A 274 -19.46 -2.46 -9.23
N LEU A 275 -18.31 -3.11 -9.46
CA LEU A 275 -17.48 -3.64 -8.37
C LEU A 275 -16.97 -2.51 -7.47
N THR A 276 -16.47 -1.41 -8.05
CA THR A 276 -15.99 -0.26 -7.28
C THR A 276 -17.13 0.46 -6.56
N PHE A 277 -18.30 0.56 -7.19
CA PHE A 277 -19.50 1.16 -6.58
C PHE A 277 -19.96 0.35 -5.37
N VAL A 278 -20.09 -0.98 -5.51
CA VAL A 278 -20.44 -1.89 -4.41
C VAL A 278 -19.40 -1.81 -3.27
N THR A 279 -18.11 -1.67 -3.60
CA THR A 279 -17.06 -1.45 -2.60
C THR A 279 -17.30 -0.20 -1.77
N GLY A 280 -17.70 0.88 -2.41
CA GLY A 280 -18.09 2.12 -1.72
C GLY A 280 -19.30 1.92 -0.80
N LEU A 281 -20.33 1.21 -1.27
CA LEU A 281 -21.50 0.87 -0.46
C LEU A 281 -21.17 0.01 0.75
N LEU A 282 -20.23 -0.94 0.62
CA LEU A 282 -19.75 -1.75 1.74
C LEU A 282 -19.03 -0.89 2.79
N PHE A 283 -18.21 0.08 2.37
CA PHE A 283 -17.61 1.06 3.29
C PHE A 283 -18.69 1.87 4.00
N ILE A 284 -19.67 2.42 3.27
CA ILE A 284 -20.79 3.19 3.84
C ILE A 284 -21.54 2.35 4.87
N ALA A 285 -21.96 1.14 4.51
CA ALA A 285 -22.69 0.25 5.40
C ALA A 285 -21.88 -0.09 6.65
N GLY A 286 -20.61 -0.43 6.50
CA GLY A 286 -19.73 -0.72 7.62
C GLY A 286 -19.59 0.48 8.57
N VAL A 287 -19.36 1.69 8.05
CA VAL A 287 -19.21 2.88 8.88
C VAL A 287 -20.54 3.28 9.55
N ILE A 288 -21.67 3.15 8.87
CA ILE A 288 -23.00 3.42 9.46
C ILE A 288 -23.27 2.46 10.61
N ILE A 289 -22.99 1.16 10.44
CA ILE A 289 -23.15 0.17 11.53
C ILE A 289 -22.27 0.55 12.71
N MET A 290 -21.02 0.95 12.48
CA MET A 290 -20.09 1.38 13.52
C MET A 290 -20.60 2.62 14.28
N LEU A 291 -21.22 3.58 13.55
CA LEU A 291 -21.81 4.80 14.13
C LEU A 291 -23.08 4.53 14.93
N CYS A 292 -24.00 3.71 14.39
CA CYS A 292 -25.36 3.60 14.90
C CYS A 292 -25.56 2.42 15.84
N VAL A 293 -24.79 1.34 15.65
CA VAL A 293 -24.99 0.06 16.37
C VAL A 293 -23.63 -0.54 16.77
N PRO A 294 -22.95 0.05 17.79
CA PRO A 294 -21.62 -0.43 18.21
C PRO A 294 -21.59 -1.92 18.60
N GLN A 295 -22.72 -2.50 19.01
CA GLN A 295 -22.86 -3.92 19.35
C GLN A 295 -22.61 -4.83 18.14
N LEU A 296 -22.82 -4.33 16.92
CA LEU A 296 -22.53 -5.03 15.66
C LEU A 296 -21.16 -4.69 15.07
N ALA A 297 -20.22 -4.18 15.90
CA ALA A 297 -18.89 -3.77 15.44
C ALA A 297 -18.14 -4.88 14.69
N ILE A 298 -18.37 -6.16 15.00
CA ILE A 298 -17.79 -7.29 14.27
C ILE A 298 -18.23 -7.30 12.79
N ILE A 299 -19.53 -7.09 12.52
CA ILE A 299 -20.08 -7.04 11.18
C ILE A 299 -19.53 -5.83 10.43
N SER A 300 -19.52 -4.66 11.09
CA SER A 300 -18.90 -3.44 10.57
C SER A 300 -17.45 -3.69 10.15
N THR A 301 -16.67 -4.29 11.02
CA THR A 301 -15.24 -4.57 10.82
C THR A 301 -15.02 -5.50 9.61
N ILE A 302 -15.85 -6.55 9.47
CA ILE A 302 -15.79 -7.47 8.32
C ILE A 302 -16.14 -6.72 7.04
N LEU A 303 -17.22 -5.93 7.00
CA LEU A 303 -17.63 -5.18 5.82
C LEU A 303 -16.56 -4.19 5.36
N ILE A 304 -15.98 -3.45 6.30
CA ILE A 304 -14.90 -2.49 6.02
C ILE A 304 -13.64 -3.23 5.56
N GLY A 305 -13.30 -4.38 6.15
CA GLY A 305 -12.18 -5.21 5.75
C GLY A 305 -12.34 -5.75 4.33
N VAL A 306 -13.50 -6.30 4.00
CA VAL A 306 -13.85 -6.76 2.65
C VAL A 306 -13.74 -5.60 1.65
N ALA A 307 -14.37 -4.46 1.95
CA ALA A 307 -14.30 -3.27 1.11
C ALA A 307 -12.86 -2.78 0.91
N GLY A 308 -12.07 -2.76 1.98
CA GLY A 308 -10.64 -2.39 1.96
C GLY A 308 -9.82 -3.32 1.06
N GLY A 309 -10.06 -4.63 1.16
CA GLY A 309 -9.41 -5.63 0.32
C GLY A 309 -9.75 -5.46 -1.16
N ILE A 310 -11.03 -5.26 -1.48
CA ILE A 310 -11.48 -5.00 -2.86
C ILE A 310 -10.88 -3.69 -3.36
N ALA A 311 -10.97 -2.59 -2.61
CA ALA A 311 -10.46 -1.28 -3.01
C ALA A 311 -8.95 -1.32 -3.27
N PHE A 312 -8.17 -1.92 -2.38
CA PHE A 312 -6.72 -2.04 -2.53
C PHE A 312 -6.35 -2.88 -3.75
N GLY A 313 -7.03 -4.02 -3.98
CA GLY A 313 -6.85 -4.84 -5.16
C GLY A 313 -7.20 -4.10 -6.45
N LEU A 314 -8.31 -3.35 -6.47
CA LEU A 314 -8.73 -2.53 -7.62
C LEU A 314 -7.72 -1.42 -7.93
N VAL A 315 -7.27 -0.66 -6.94
CA VAL A 315 -6.29 0.43 -7.13
C VAL A 315 -5.03 -0.07 -7.82
N ASN A 316 -4.43 -1.15 -7.27
CA ASN A 316 -3.22 -1.74 -7.85
C ASN A 316 -3.45 -2.28 -9.27
N THR A 317 -4.63 -2.81 -9.54
CA THR A 317 -5.02 -3.29 -10.87
C THR A 317 -5.25 -2.13 -11.84
N PHE A 318 -5.88 -1.03 -11.39
CA PHE A 318 -6.16 0.15 -12.21
C PHE A 318 -4.89 0.86 -12.67
N PHE A 319 -3.80 0.85 -11.92
CA PHE A 319 -2.53 1.38 -12.39
C PHE A 319 -2.10 0.72 -13.71
N SER A 320 -2.40 -0.56 -13.88
CA SER A 320 -2.11 -1.30 -15.10
C SER A 320 -3.24 -1.22 -16.14
N LEU A 321 -4.52 -1.35 -15.74
CA LEU A 321 -5.66 -1.41 -16.66
C LEU A 321 -6.05 -0.06 -17.25
N ARG A 322 -5.82 1.05 -16.56
CA ARG A 322 -6.20 2.40 -17.00
C ARG A 322 -5.10 3.13 -17.76
N THR A 323 -4.05 2.43 -18.15
CA THR A 323 -2.93 2.96 -18.90
C THR A 323 -2.56 2.03 -20.05
N GLU A 324 -2.05 2.57 -21.16
CA GLU A 324 -1.60 1.74 -22.29
C GLU A 324 -0.15 1.28 -22.11
N HIS A 325 0.68 2.09 -21.43
CA HIS A 325 2.11 1.84 -21.29
C HIS A 325 2.55 1.75 -19.82
N SER A 326 3.62 0.99 -19.56
CA SER A 326 4.21 0.85 -18.22
C SER A 326 4.71 2.17 -17.64
N GLN A 327 5.23 3.06 -18.49
CA GLN A 327 5.66 4.41 -18.08
C GLN A 327 4.48 5.27 -17.59
N THR A 328 3.34 5.19 -18.29
CA THR A 328 2.11 5.87 -17.87
C THR A 328 1.57 5.24 -16.58
N ALA A 329 1.66 3.92 -16.44
CA ALA A 329 1.29 3.21 -15.22
C ALA A 329 2.13 3.69 -14.01
N ALA A 330 3.44 3.85 -14.17
CA ALA A 330 4.31 4.39 -13.12
C ALA A 330 3.95 5.85 -12.75
N LYS A 331 3.64 6.70 -13.75
CA LYS A 331 3.21 8.09 -13.51
C LYS A 331 1.88 8.15 -12.76
N LEU A 332 0.91 7.34 -13.18
CA LEU A 332 -0.41 7.25 -12.54
C LEU A 332 -0.28 6.75 -11.10
N SER A 333 0.45 5.66 -10.90
CA SER A 333 0.73 5.10 -9.58
C SER A 333 1.45 6.13 -8.70
N GLY A 334 2.45 6.84 -9.24
CA GLY A 334 3.16 7.89 -8.52
C GLY A 334 2.26 9.03 -8.05
N MET A 335 1.39 9.56 -8.93
CA MET A 335 0.43 10.61 -8.57
C MET A 335 -0.57 10.11 -7.52
N ALA A 336 -1.20 8.96 -7.77
CA ALA A 336 -2.24 8.44 -6.89
C ALA A 336 -1.70 8.08 -5.50
N GLN A 337 -0.52 7.51 -5.43
CA GLN A 337 0.11 7.16 -4.15
C GLN A 337 0.65 8.38 -3.42
N SER A 338 1.23 9.37 -4.13
CA SER A 338 1.69 10.59 -3.47
C SER A 338 0.56 11.29 -2.72
N ILE A 339 -0.51 11.62 -3.44
CA ILE A 339 -1.67 12.29 -2.84
C ILE A 339 -2.39 11.35 -1.86
N GLY A 340 -2.54 10.09 -2.23
CA GLY A 340 -3.23 9.10 -1.41
C GLY A 340 -2.57 8.88 -0.05
N TYR A 341 -1.25 8.84 0.02
CA TYR A 341 -0.54 8.71 1.31
C TYR A 341 -0.54 9.98 2.14
N LEU A 342 -0.63 11.18 1.51
CA LEU A 342 -0.89 12.40 2.26
C LEU A 342 -2.26 12.36 2.95
N PHE A 343 -3.31 11.94 2.25
CA PHE A 343 -4.62 11.73 2.86
C PHE A 343 -4.57 10.63 3.94
N ALA A 344 -3.86 9.54 3.69
CA ALA A 344 -3.68 8.48 4.67
C ALA A 344 -3.01 8.96 5.96
N ALA A 345 -2.03 9.85 5.86
CA ALA A 345 -1.36 10.44 7.02
C ALA A 345 -2.26 11.43 7.78
N MET A 346 -3.11 12.17 7.07
CA MET A 346 -4.05 13.11 7.69
C MET A 346 -5.20 12.40 8.44
N GLY A 347 -5.61 11.21 7.99
CA GLY A 347 -6.75 10.49 8.55
C GLY A 347 -6.66 10.30 10.06
N PRO A 348 -5.64 9.61 10.60
CA PRO A 348 -5.49 9.41 12.03
C PRO A 348 -5.37 10.71 12.84
N LEU A 349 -4.72 11.76 12.28
CA LEU A 349 -4.58 13.05 12.91
C LEU A 349 -5.94 13.74 13.09
N LEU A 350 -6.70 13.85 12.00
CA LEU A 350 -8.04 14.46 12.03
C LEU A 350 -8.98 13.68 12.95
N PHE A 351 -8.86 12.36 12.96
CA PHE A 351 -9.68 11.49 13.79
C PHE A 351 -9.47 11.76 15.28
N GLY A 352 -8.21 11.87 15.72
CA GLY A 352 -7.87 12.21 17.10
C GLY A 352 -8.26 13.63 17.49
N VAL A 353 -7.94 14.61 16.65
CA VAL A 353 -8.28 16.03 16.92
C VAL A 353 -9.79 16.22 17.08
N LEU A 354 -10.58 15.60 16.20
CA LEU A 354 -12.06 15.73 16.32
C LEU A 354 -12.59 15.06 17.58
N HIS A 355 -12.04 13.91 17.95
CA HIS A 355 -12.41 13.29 19.22
C HIS A 355 -12.06 14.17 20.41
N ASP A 356 -10.85 14.75 20.45
CA ASP A 356 -10.41 15.63 21.54
C ASP A 356 -11.27 16.90 21.64
N MET A 357 -11.71 17.44 20.50
CA MET A 357 -12.57 18.63 20.45
C MET A 357 -14.03 18.36 20.85
N THR A 358 -14.55 17.17 20.52
CA THR A 358 -16.00 16.88 20.67
C THR A 358 -16.31 15.95 21.83
N GLY A 359 -15.30 15.26 22.39
CA GLY A 359 -15.46 14.23 23.41
C GLY A 359 -16.15 12.95 22.92
N THR A 360 -16.45 12.87 21.62
CA THR A 360 -17.18 11.74 21.01
C THR A 360 -16.54 11.28 19.72
N TRP A 361 -16.75 10.01 19.36
CA TRP A 361 -16.26 9.46 18.10
C TRP A 361 -17.17 9.75 16.89
N ILE A 362 -18.33 10.38 17.09
CA ILE A 362 -19.31 10.64 16.03
C ILE A 362 -18.70 11.50 14.93
N ALA A 363 -18.05 12.61 15.29
CA ALA A 363 -17.42 13.50 14.32
C ALA A 363 -16.28 12.79 13.54
N SER A 364 -15.46 12.00 14.26
CA SER A 364 -14.36 11.24 13.67
C SER A 364 -14.87 10.18 12.68
N LEU A 365 -15.86 9.40 13.07
CA LEU A 365 -16.48 8.40 12.20
C LEU A 365 -17.22 9.03 11.02
N SER A 366 -17.78 10.23 11.19
CA SER A 366 -18.45 10.98 10.10
C SER A 366 -17.48 11.34 8.98
N ILE A 367 -16.19 11.60 9.27
CA ILE A 367 -15.17 11.76 8.21
C ILE A 367 -15.02 10.47 7.40
N LEU A 368 -15.03 9.31 8.05
CA LEU A 368 -14.94 8.03 7.32
C LEU A 368 -16.17 7.81 6.44
N LEU A 369 -17.36 8.16 6.94
CA LEU A 369 -18.60 8.08 6.15
C LEU A 369 -18.55 9.02 4.95
N PHE A 370 -18.16 10.26 5.14
CA PHE A 370 -17.97 11.22 4.05
C PHE A 370 -16.97 10.71 3.02
N THR A 371 -15.84 10.17 3.47
CA THR A 371 -14.84 9.57 2.59
C THR A 371 -15.39 8.38 1.81
N ALA A 372 -16.18 7.51 2.45
CA ALA A 372 -16.84 6.38 1.81
C ALA A 372 -17.84 6.82 0.72
N VAL A 373 -18.60 7.90 0.97
CA VAL A 373 -19.50 8.51 -0.02
C VAL A 373 -18.72 9.05 -1.21
N ILE A 374 -17.61 9.75 -0.98
CA ILE A 374 -16.73 10.26 -2.05
C ILE A 374 -16.16 9.10 -2.89
N ILE A 375 -15.69 8.02 -2.25
CA ILE A 375 -15.24 6.81 -2.94
C ILE A 375 -16.37 6.26 -3.83
N THR A 376 -17.59 6.20 -3.31
CA THR A 376 -18.74 5.65 -4.04
C THR A 376 -19.09 6.50 -5.27
N LEU A 377 -19.13 7.81 -5.13
CA LEU A 377 -19.54 8.71 -6.20
C LEU A 377 -18.45 8.94 -7.24
N PHE A 378 -17.24 9.20 -6.81
CA PHE A 378 -16.13 9.59 -7.68
C PHE A 378 -15.16 8.44 -7.96
N GLY A 379 -14.79 7.65 -6.95
CA GLY A 379 -13.89 6.52 -7.09
C GLY A 379 -14.45 5.44 -8.02
N SER A 380 -15.77 5.21 -7.99
CA SER A 380 -16.42 4.22 -8.86
C SER A 380 -16.26 4.53 -10.36
N GLN A 381 -16.16 5.81 -10.73
CA GLN A 381 -15.96 6.22 -12.12
C GLN A 381 -14.63 5.71 -12.70
N ALA A 382 -13.61 5.46 -11.85
CA ALA A 382 -12.35 4.83 -12.25
C ALA A 382 -12.54 3.42 -12.82
N GLY A 383 -13.66 2.77 -12.46
CA GLY A 383 -14.05 1.45 -12.96
C GLY A 383 -14.55 1.42 -14.40
N ARG A 384 -14.80 2.55 -15.05
CA ARG A 384 -15.24 2.62 -16.45
C ARG A 384 -14.10 2.16 -17.38
N ASN A 385 -14.47 1.45 -18.46
CA ASN A 385 -13.49 0.91 -19.43
C ASN A 385 -12.95 2.03 -20.35
N ARG A 386 -12.02 2.82 -19.82
CA ARG A 386 -11.29 3.88 -20.56
C ARG A 386 -9.87 3.97 -20.04
N THR A 387 -8.90 4.18 -20.93
CA THR A 387 -7.52 4.50 -20.54
C THR A 387 -7.34 6.02 -20.42
N ILE A 388 -6.27 6.41 -19.70
CA ILE A 388 -5.92 7.83 -19.56
C ILE A 388 -5.55 8.42 -20.90
N GLU A 389 -4.80 7.67 -21.71
CA GLU A 389 -4.37 8.08 -23.05
C GLU A 389 -5.59 8.39 -23.95
N GLN A 390 -6.60 7.53 -23.93
CA GLN A 390 -7.85 7.73 -24.67
C GLN A 390 -8.68 8.92 -24.16
N SER A 391 -8.60 9.19 -22.85
CA SER A 391 -9.39 10.29 -22.24
C SER A 391 -8.81 11.68 -22.54
N LEU A 392 -7.53 11.76 -22.87
CA LEU A 392 -6.81 13.02 -23.16
C LEU A 392 -6.67 13.31 -24.67
N GLN A 393 -7.13 12.41 -25.53
CA GLN A 393 -7.20 12.60 -26.98
C GLN A 393 -8.49 13.28 -27.45
N LYS A 394 -9.44 13.48 -26.53
CA LYS A 394 -10.67 14.27 -26.74
C LYS A 394 -10.49 15.68 -26.20
#